data_b9f720551a10be86eed6fd02f3a811c6
#
_entry.id   b9f720551a10be86eed6fd02f3a811c6
#
_cell.length_a   1.000
_cell.length_b   1.000
_cell.length_c   1.000
_cell.angle_alpha   90.00
_cell.angle_beta   90.00
_cell.angle_gamma   90.00
#
_symmetry.space_group_name_H-M   'P 1'
#
loop_
_entity.id
_entity.type
_entity.pdbx_description
1 polymer ?
#
loop_
_entity_poly.entity_id
_entity_poly.type
_entity_poly.pdbx_seq_one_letter_code
_entity_poly.pdbx_strand_id
1 'polypeptide(L)'
;FGADAPPVTAFKWSIGHLIAAAGAIEAVLALEALRRGVVPGIPVLDRIDPAFAALPVSRETRKARSDVALVLSRGFGGTDCALLVRAA
;
A
#
# COMPACT_ATOMS: atom_id res chain seq x y z
N PHE A 1 8.53 7.26 -10.04
CA PHE A 1 9.64 7.11 -9.09
C PHE A 1 10.85 6.40 -9.71
N GLY A 2 10.69 5.72 -10.83
CA GLY A 2 11.80 5.03 -11.49
C GLY A 2 12.42 3.94 -10.63
N ALA A 3 13.76 3.83 -10.68
CA ALA A 3 14.51 2.80 -9.94
C ALA A 3 14.44 2.96 -8.42
N ASP A 4 14.11 4.15 -7.93
CA ASP A 4 14.04 4.45 -6.50
C ASP A 4 12.60 4.41 -5.97
N ALA A 5 11.70 3.70 -6.65
CA ALA A 5 10.32 3.60 -6.22
C ALA A 5 10.23 3.08 -4.77
N PRO A 6 9.38 3.69 -3.93
CA PRO A 6 9.19 3.21 -2.57
C PRO A 6 8.52 1.84 -2.56
N PRO A 7 8.71 1.06 -1.48
CA PRO A 7 8.00 -0.21 -1.35
C PRO A 7 6.48 -0.02 -1.42
N VAL A 8 5.81 -0.93 -2.09
CA VAL A 8 4.37 -0.89 -2.30
C VAL A 8 3.72 -2.10 -1.63
N THR A 9 2.57 -1.89 -1.02
CA THR A 9 1.78 -2.98 -0.45
C THR A 9 0.29 -2.73 -0.68
N ALA A 10 -0.52 -3.72 -0.34
CA ALA A 10 -1.97 -3.65 -0.40
C ALA A 10 -2.56 -4.53 0.69
N PHE A 11 -3.78 -4.21 1.11
CA PHE A 11 -4.43 -4.91 2.22
C PHE A 11 -5.70 -5.66 1.83
N LYS A 12 -6.19 -5.47 0.61
CA LYS A 12 -7.47 -6.05 0.19
C LYS A 12 -7.47 -7.58 0.14
N TRP A 13 -6.29 -8.18 -0.01
CA TRP A 13 -6.15 -9.64 0.03
C TRP A 13 -6.56 -10.21 1.39
N SER A 14 -6.39 -9.43 2.46
CA SER A 14 -6.67 -9.87 3.83
C SER A 14 -8.07 -9.49 4.31
N ILE A 15 -8.50 -8.27 4.00
CA ILE A 15 -9.74 -7.72 4.57
C ILE A 15 -10.85 -7.54 3.53
N GLY A 16 -10.56 -7.82 2.26
CA GLY A 16 -11.49 -7.58 1.16
C GLY A 16 -11.59 -6.11 0.78
N HIS A 17 -12.42 -5.83 -0.20
CA HIS A 17 -12.67 -4.48 -0.66
C HIS A 17 -13.88 -3.89 0.07
N LEU A 18 -13.64 -2.96 0.99
CA LEU A 18 -14.67 -2.36 1.83
C LEU A 18 -15.44 -1.22 1.14
N ILE A 19 -15.26 -1.07 -0.14
CA ILE A 19 -15.95 -0.09 -1.00
C ILE A 19 -15.80 1.33 -0.43
N ALA A 20 -16.85 1.93 0.10
CA ALA A 20 -16.82 3.31 0.60
C ALA A 20 -15.85 3.51 1.77
N ALA A 21 -15.61 2.49 2.59
CA ALA A 21 -14.72 2.56 3.75
C ALA A 21 -13.27 2.18 3.42
N ALA A 22 -13.00 1.68 2.21
CA ALA A 22 -11.68 1.12 1.86
C ALA A 22 -10.55 2.12 2.09
N GLY A 23 -10.69 3.34 1.61
CA GLY A 23 -9.64 4.36 1.76
C GLY A 23 -9.35 4.72 3.20
N ALA A 24 -10.38 4.83 4.03
CA ALA A 24 -10.22 5.17 5.45
C ALA A 24 -9.51 4.04 6.20
N ILE A 25 -9.92 2.80 5.99
CA ILE A 25 -9.29 1.64 6.63
C ILE A 25 -7.85 1.47 6.16
N GLU A 26 -7.59 1.64 4.87
CA GLU A 26 -6.23 1.55 4.35
C GLU A 26 -5.33 2.65 4.93
N ALA A 27 -5.86 3.86 5.12
CA ALA A 27 -5.11 4.93 5.79
C ALA A 27 -4.76 4.57 7.24
N VAL A 28 -5.70 4.00 7.98
CA VAL A 28 -5.45 3.54 9.37
C VAL A 28 -4.37 2.46 9.38
N LEU A 29 -4.47 1.47 8.49
CA LEU A 29 -3.48 0.39 8.40
C LEU A 29 -2.11 0.91 7.99
N ALA A 30 -2.06 1.88 7.07
CA ALA A 30 -0.81 2.51 6.66
C ALA A 30 -0.15 3.24 7.84
N LEU A 31 -0.92 3.99 8.62
CA LEU A 31 -0.39 4.67 9.81
C LEU A 31 0.14 3.67 10.84
N GLU A 32 -0.57 2.59 11.08
CA GLU A 32 -0.12 1.57 12.03
C GLU A 32 1.16 0.87 11.54
N ALA A 33 1.24 0.59 10.25
CA ALA A 33 2.44 0.02 9.65
C ALA A 33 3.64 0.97 9.80
N LEU A 34 3.44 2.26 9.54
CA LEU A 34 4.49 3.26 9.73
C LEU A 34 4.94 3.35 11.19
N ARG A 35 4.00 3.31 12.13
CA ARG A 35 4.34 3.34 13.56
C ARG A 35 5.20 2.14 13.96
N ARG A 36 5.00 1.01 13.30
CA ARG A 36 5.80 -0.21 13.51
C ARG A 36 7.08 -0.22 12.66
N GLY A 37 7.25 0.75 11.78
CA GLY A 37 8.42 0.85 10.92
C GLY A 37 8.49 -0.21 9.83
N VAL A 38 7.36 -0.72 9.38
CA VAL A 38 7.32 -1.83 8.41
C VAL A 38 6.43 -1.52 7.21
N VAL A 39 6.72 -2.21 6.11
CA VAL A 39 5.83 -2.33 4.95
C VAL A 39 5.31 -3.77 4.96
N PRO A 40 4.04 -3.99 5.29
CA PRO A 40 3.49 -5.34 5.35
C PRO A 40 3.63 -6.07 4.02
N GLY A 41 4.01 -7.34 4.09
CA GLY A 41 4.07 -8.20 2.92
C GLY A 41 2.71 -8.61 2.42
N ILE A 42 2.69 -9.18 1.22
CA ILE A 42 1.50 -9.76 0.59
C ILE A 42 1.72 -11.26 0.46
N PRO A 43 1.43 -12.06 1.49
CA PRO A 43 1.78 -13.49 1.52
C PRO A 43 1.13 -14.30 0.39
N VAL A 44 -0.01 -13.85 -0.12
CA VAL A 44 -0.73 -14.53 -1.19
C VAL A 44 -0.20 -14.20 -2.59
N LEU A 45 0.78 -13.31 -2.68
CA LEU A 45 1.39 -12.95 -3.95
C LEU A 45 2.11 -14.18 -4.52
N ASP A 46 1.66 -14.67 -5.67
CA ASP A 46 2.24 -15.83 -6.33
C ASP A 46 3.15 -15.40 -7.46
N ARG A 47 2.60 -14.70 -8.44
CA ARG A 47 3.34 -14.27 -9.61
C ARG A 47 2.93 -12.86 -9.99
N ILE A 48 3.94 -12.01 -10.25
CA ILE A 48 3.70 -10.62 -10.67
C ILE A 48 3.43 -10.62 -12.17
N ASP A 49 2.35 -9.96 -12.57
CA ASP A 49 2.06 -9.73 -13.99
C ASP A 49 3.27 -9.01 -14.62
N PRO A 50 3.76 -9.48 -15.79
CA PRO A 50 4.89 -8.84 -16.45
C PRO A 50 4.71 -7.34 -16.69
N ALA A 51 3.48 -6.87 -16.88
CA ALA A 51 3.19 -5.44 -17.03
C ALA A 51 3.56 -4.63 -15.78
N PHE A 52 3.63 -5.28 -14.62
CA PHE A 52 3.93 -4.63 -13.33
C PHE A 52 5.24 -5.15 -12.72
N ALA A 53 6.12 -5.71 -13.52
CA ALA A 53 7.36 -6.33 -13.02
C ALA A 53 8.24 -5.33 -12.26
N ALA A 54 8.14 -4.04 -12.56
CA ALA A 54 8.92 -3.01 -11.88
C ALA A 54 8.32 -2.55 -10.54
N LEU A 55 7.12 -2.99 -10.18
CA LEU A 55 6.52 -2.62 -8.90
C LEU A 55 7.26 -3.27 -7.74
N PRO A 56 7.71 -2.50 -6.74
CA PRO A 56 8.42 -3.04 -5.59
C PRO A 56 7.45 -3.62 -4.54
N VAL A 57 6.75 -4.69 -4.90
CA VAL A 57 5.89 -5.47 -4.01
C VAL A 57 6.63 -6.69 -3.50
N SER A 58 6.22 -7.25 -2.36
CA SER A 58 6.87 -8.41 -1.77
C SER A 58 5.89 -9.28 -1.01
N ARG A 59 6.14 -10.58 -1.02
CA ARG A 59 5.43 -11.52 -0.14
C ARG A 59 5.79 -11.30 1.33
N GLU A 60 6.99 -10.79 1.58
CA GLU A 60 7.56 -10.65 2.90
C GLU A 60 7.38 -9.23 3.42
N THR A 61 7.18 -9.11 4.73
CA THR A 61 7.20 -7.81 5.40
C THR A 61 8.60 -7.25 5.37
N ARG A 62 8.73 -5.98 5.02
CA ARG A 62 10.01 -5.28 4.90
C ARG A 62 10.05 -4.10 5.84
N LYS A 63 11.26 -3.62 6.12
CA LYS A 63 11.45 -2.39 6.88
C LYS A 63 11.01 -1.19 6.03
N ALA A 64 10.28 -0.26 6.66
CA ALA A 64 9.92 0.99 6.02
C ALA A 64 11.15 1.89 5.85
N ARG A 65 11.17 2.65 4.76
CA ARG A 65 12.29 3.54 4.43
C ARG A 65 12.12 4.95 5.02
N SER A 66 10.91 5.27 5.47
CA SER A 66 10.61 6.58 6.06
C SER A 66 9.38 6.46 6.96
N ASP A 67 9.00 7.58 7.60
CA ASP A 67 7.80 7.69 8.41
C ASP A 67 6.59 8.24 7.64
N VAL A 68 6.69 8.26 6.31
CA VAL A 68 5.66 8.81 5.43
C VAL A 68 5.14 7.72 4.50
N ALA A 69 3.83 7.67 4.31
CA ALA A 69 3.20 6.79 3.33
C ALA A 69 2.23 7.55 2.44
N LEU A 70 2.11 7.11 1.21
CA LEU A 70 1.13 7.59 0.25
C LEU A 70 0.04 6.53 0.10
N VAL A 71 -1.19 6.90 0.40
CA VAL A 71 -2.36 6.04 0.25
C VAL A 71 -3.12 6.48 -1.00
N LEU A 72 -3.27 5.58 -1.96
CA LEU A 72 -3.93 5.85 -3.23
C LEU A 72 -5.26 5.14 -3.28
N SER A 73 -6.30 5.86 -3.67
CA SER A 73 -7.65 5.30 -3.84
C SER A 73 -8.23 5.76 -5.17
N ARG A 74 -8.93 4.86 -5.84
CA ARG A 74 -9.66 5.17 -7.07
C ARG A 74 -11.10 4.73 -6.91
N GLY A 75 -12.02 5.59 -7.38
CA GLY A 75 -13.45 5.31 -7.38
C GLY A 75 -14.00 5.21 -8.80
N PHE A 76 -15.21 4.70 -8.90
CA PHE A 76 -15.92 4.67 -10.16
C PHE A 76 -16.20 6.11 -10.63
N GLY A 77 -16.22 6.31 -11.95
CA GLY A 77 -16.46 7.63 -12.53
C GLY A 77 -15.25 8.54 -12.55
N GLY A 78 -14.04 8.00 -12.32
CA GLY A 78 -12.80 8.77 -12.43
C GLY A 78 -12.44 9.56 -11.17
N THR A 79 -13.07 9.26 -10.03
CA THR A 79 -12.70 9.87 -8.75
C THR A 79 -11.41 9.22 -8.23
N ASP A 80 -10.36 10.02 -8.11
CA ASP A 80 -9.08 9.57 -7.59
C ASP A 80 -8.71 10.38 -6.34
N CYS A 81 -8.10 9.73 -5.39
CA CYS A 81 -7.64 10.36 -4.16
C CYS A 81 -6.24 9.88 -3.81
N ALA A 82 -5.39 10.81 -3.41
CA ALA A 82 -4.07 10.51 -2.88
C ALA A 82 -3.94 11.18 -1.52
N LEU A 83 -3.64 10.41 -0.49
CA LEU A 83 -3.50 10.89 0.87
C LEU A 83 -2.08 10.61 1.35
N LEU A 84 -1.39 11.66 1.76
CA LEU A 84 -0.06 11.55 2.35
C LEU A 84 -0.20 11.54 3.87
N VAL A 85 0.32 10.51 4.52
CA VAL A 85 0.24 10.35 5.98
C VAL A 85 1.63 10.21 6.56
N ARG A 86 1.80 10.67 7.79
CA ARG A 86 3.06 10.57 8.52
C ARG A 86 2.80 10.02 9.91
N ALA A 87 3.65 9.11 10.34
CA ALA A 87 3.67 8.65 11.72
C ALA A 87 4.28 9.71 12.62
N ALA A 88 3.63 9.96 13.75
CA ALA A 88 4.14 10.91 14.74
C ALA A 88 5.24 10.27 15.62
#